data_6f7f8779f9d673bc804b96f553c8e5ae
#
_entry.id   6f7f8779f9d673bc804b96f553c8e5ae
#
_cell.length_a   1.000
_cell.length_b   1.000
_cell.length_c   1.000
_cell.angle_alpha   90.00
_cell.angle_beta   90.00
_cell.angle_gamma   90.00
#
_symmetry.space_group_name_H-M   'P 1'
#
loop_
_entity.id
_entity.type
_entity.pdbx_description
1 polymer ?
#
loop_
_entity_poly.entity_id
_entity_poly.type
_entity_poly.pdbx_seq_one_letter_code
_entity_poly.pdbx_strand_id
1 'polypeptide(L)'
;MVISHRGRGTGEKENSLASFEKAIQLGADGIECDVRLTSDNKVIVFHDRTIKKDRKKQLVSRTSFKDFSGILSADNKLLTFNELFEYIKQKKIPFFLEVKNTSHVLVEELAKKINSENLWEYVHIVGFSLFIRNALKSQHKYPKLRVMQFVNNPLYSFIKLPKKSYGVLLGWIDEWRGSQLLIQKLVSQKRLIKLKELYEKNNFKVMAGVINNEKGLNYFKNAGIGNIVTDEIELASKILK
;
A
#
# COMPACT_ATOMS: atom_id res chain seq x y z
N MET A 1 1.78 -9.71 -11.11
CA MET A 1 2.62 -9.43 -9.92
C MET A 1 1.79 -9.62 -8.67
N VAL A 2 2.24 -10.48 -7.77
CA VAL A 2 1.64 -10.73 -6.45
C VAL A 2 2.32 -9.82 -5.44
N ILE A 3 1.55 -8.98 -4.74
CA ILE A 3 2.07 -8.01 -3.78
C ILE A 3 1.54 -8.41 -2.41
N SER A 4 2.44 -8.69 -1.47
CA SER A 4 2.05 -9.02 -0.10
C SER A 4 1.58 -7.77 0.64
N HIS A 5 0.38 -7.82 1.20
CA HIS A 5 -0.19 -6.79 2.04
C HIS A 5 0.42 -6.85 3.45
N ARG A 6 1.34 -5.96 3.77
CA ARG A 6 2.04 -5.84 5.06
C ARG A 6 2.84 -7.09 5.48
N GLY A 7 3.07 -8.05 4.59
CA GLY A 7 3.62 -9.36 4.98
C GLY A 7 2.62 -10.26 5.72
N ARG A 8 1.31 -10.00 5.67
CA ARG A 8 0.26 -10.84 6.30
C ARG A 8 0.16 -12.19 5.61
N GLY A 9 -0.49 -13.17 6.26
CA GLY A 9 -0.59 -14.54 5.75
C GLY A 9 0.69 -15.37 5.88
N THR A 10 1.76 -14.80 6.44
CA THR A 10 3.08 -15.46 6.57
C THR A 10 3.30 -16.15 7.91
N GLY A 11 2.44 -15.92 8.91
CA GLY A 11 2.63 -16.33 10.29
C GLY A 11 3.49 -15.35 11.12
N GLU A 12 4.17 -14.42 10.46
CA GLU A 12 5.00 -13.40 11.11
C GLU A 12 4.18 -12.12 11.40
N LYS A 13 4.72 -11.27 12.29
CA LYS A 13 4.10 -9.98 12.58
C LYS A 13 4.06 -9.09 11.33
N GLU A 14 2.89 -8.55 10.99
CA GLU A 14 2.74 -7.60 9.88
C GLU A 14 3.67 -6.37 10.02
N ASN A 15 4.03 -5.76 8.90
CA ASN A 15 4.89 -4.59 8.86
C ASN A 15 6.27 -4.81 9.54
N SER A 16 6.86 -5.99 9.36
CA SER A 16 8.19 -6.36 9.86
C SER A 16 9.08 -6.94 8.77
N LEU A 17 10.40 -6.89 8.94
CA LEU A 17 11.34 -7.49 7.98
C LEU A 17 11.15 -9.01 7.88
N ALA A 18 10.83 -9.68 9.00
CA ALA A 18 10.57 -11.11 9.01
C ALA A 18 9.37 -11.47 8.13
N SER A 19 8.25 -10.72 8.26
CA SER A 19 7.07 -10.94 7.44
C SER A 19 7.33 -10.65 5.94
N PHE A 20 8.12 -9.63 5.64
CA PHE A 20 8.48 -9.30 4.25
C PHE A 20 9.37 -10.39 3.63
N GLU A 21 10.36 -10.86 4.37
CA GLU A 21 11.23 -11.95 3.91
C GLU A 21 10.44 -13.24 3.66
N LYS A 22 9.55 -13.58 4.60
CA LYS A 22 8.69 -14.75 4.46
C LYS A 22 7.72 -14.62 3.28
N ALA A 23 7.16 -13.42 3.06
CA ALA A 23 6.29 -13.15 1.92
C ALA A 23 7.02 -13.37 0.57
N ILE A 24 8.28 -12.92 0.46
CA ILE A 24 9.11 -13.15 -0.72
C ILE A 24 9.36 -14.64 -0.93
N GLN A 25 9.66 -15.38 0.14
CA GLN A 25 9.84 -16.85 0.09
C GLN A 25 8.57 -17.58 -0.37
N LEU A 26 7.38 -17.07 -0.02
CA LEU A 26 6.08 -17.59 -0.46
C LEU A 26 5.71 -17.14 -1.89
N GLY A 27 6.57 -16.38 -2.56
CA GLY A 27 6.40 -16.01 -3.96
C GLY A 27 5.81 -14.62 -4.20
N ALA A 28 5.84 -13.71 -3.22
CA ALA A 28 5.49 -12.33 -3.46
C ALA A 28 6.54 -11.64 -4.35
N ASP A 29 6.08 -10.88 -5.34
CA ASP A 29 6.90 -10.10 -6.26
C ASP A 29 7.15 -8.67 -5.74
N GLY A 30 6.39 -8.23 -4.75
CA GLY A 30 6.48 -6.92 -4.12
C GLY A 30 5.81 -6.90 -2.75
N ILE A 31 6.03 -5.82 -2.01
CA ILE A 31 5.51 -5.64 -0.64
C ILE A 31 4.72 -4.32 -0.57
N GLU A 32 3.56 -4.37 0.03
CA GLU A 32 2.85 -3.19 0.51
C GLU A 32 3.07 -3.05 2.01
N CYS A 33 3.29 -1.84 2.52
CA CYS A 33 3.41 -1.57 3.96
C CYS A 33 2.97 -0.15 4.31
N ASP A 34 2.61 0.05 5.57
CA ASP A 34 2.04 1.30 6.07
C ASP A 34 3.08 2.22 6.68
N VAL A 35 3.02 3.51 6.38
CA VAL A 35 3.90 4.51 6.97
C VAL A 35 3.14 5.63 7.67
N ARG A 36 3.60 6.00 8.86
CA ARG A 36 3.04 7.07 9.69
C ARG A 36 4.13 7.97 10.25
N LEU A 37 3.71 9.12 10.78
CA LEU A 37 4.56 9.99 11.60
C LEU A 37 4.19 9.89 13.08
N THR A 38 5.20 9.88 13.92
CA THR A 38 5.12 10.15 15.36
C THR A 38 4.99 11.65 15.64
N SER A 39 4.74 12.05 16.90
CA SER A 39 4.61 13.47 17.29
C SER A 39 5.89 14.28 17.08
N ASP A 40 7.04 13.63 17.13
CA ASP A 40 8.38 14.21 16.88
C ASP A 40 8.86 14.02 15.44
N ASN A 41 7.90 13.83 14.50
CA ASN A 41 8.14 13.74 13.05
C ASN A 41 9.07 12.59 12.62
N LYS A 42 9.14 11.49 13.39
CA LYS A 42 9.83 10.29 12.95
C LYS A 42 8.89 9.41 12.11
N VAL A 43 9.37 8.93 10.97
CA VAL A 43 8.63 7.97 10.14
C VAL A 43 8.76 6.58 10.75
N ILE A 44 7.63 5.90 10.89
CA ILE A 44 7.53 4.52 11.38
C ILE A 44 6.71 3.66 10.41
N VAL A 45 6.98 2.37 10.41
CA VAL A 45 6.20 1.37 9.66
C VAL A 45 5.14 0.79 10.60
N PHE A 46 3.89 1.24 10.45
CA PHE A 46 2.81 0.88 11.37
C PHE A 46 1.43 1.19 10.79
N HIS A 47 0.49 0.23 10.91
CA HIS A 47 -0.85 0.37 10.33
C HIS A 47 -1.79 1.22 11.17
N ASP A 48 -1.93 0.93 12.45
CA ASP A 48 -3.01 1.47 13.28
C ASP A 48 -2.86 2.97 13.54
N ARG A 49 -4.00 3.66 13.66
CA ARG A 49 -4.04 5.08 14.06
C ARG A 49 -3.66 5.26 15.52
N THR A 50 -3.86 4.23 16.34
CA THR A 50 -3.66 4.26 17.79
C THR A 50 -2.79 3.10 18.25
N ILE A 51 -2.06 3.30 19.35
CA ILE A 51 -1.38 2.25 20.08
C ILE A 51 -1.98 2.15 21.50
N LYS A 52 -2.00 0.96 22.09
CA LYS A 52 -2.46 0.75 23.47
C LYS A 52 -1.28 0.89 24.43
N LYS A 53 -1.41 1.77 25.43
CA LYS A 53 -0.52 1.90 26.59
C LYS A 53 -1.38 1.85 27.84
N ASP A 54 -1.07 0.96 28.78
CA ASP A 54 -1.78 0.82 30.05
C ASP A 54 -3.33 0.78 29.91
N ARG A 55 -3.81 -0.05 28.97
CA ARG A 55 -5.23 -0.20 28.58
C ARG A 55 -5.87 1.05 27.93
N LYS A 56 -5.14 2.16 27.77
CA LYS A 56 -5.63 3.37 27.09
C LYS A 56 -5.16 3.39 25.64
N LYS A 57 -6.05 3.84 24.73
CA LYS A 57 -5.68 4.09 23.34
C LYS A 57 -5.04 5.47 23.21
N GLN A 58 -3.86 5.52 22.61
CA GLN A 58 -3.12 6.75 22.37
C GLN A 58 -2.90 6.92 20.84
N LEU A 59 -3.09 8.13 20.33
CA LEU A 59 -2.85 8.40 18.90
C LEU A 59 -1.36 8.33 18.59
N VAL A 60 -0.98 7.61 17.53
CA VAL A 60 0.41 7.56 17.04
C VAL A 60 0.96 8.96 16.76
N SER A 61 0.16 9.85 16.14
CA SER A 61 0.55 11.23 15.85
C SER A 61 0.73 12.13 17.08
N ARG A 62 0.39 11.65 18.29
CA ARG A 62 0.59 12.34 19.57
C ARG A 62 1.58 11.60 20.48
N THR A 63 2.24 10.56 19.97
CA THR A 63 3.21 9.75 20.71
C THR A 63 4.59 9.97 20.09
N SER A 64 5.62 10.26 20.90
CA SER A 64 6.99 10.37 20.41
C SER A 64 7.54 9.02 19.96
N PHE A 65 8.55 9.00 19.11
CA PHE A 65 9.19 7.76 18.68
C PHE A 65 9.74 6.95 19.89
N LYS A 66 10.34 7.64 20.86
CA LYS A 66 10.87 7.01 22.09
C LYS A 66 9.75 6.32 22.87
N ASP A 67 8.64 7.04 23.13
CA ASP A 67 7.51 6.47 23.87
C ASP A 67 6.83 5.35 23.09
N PHE A 68 6.70 5.50 21.75
CA PHE A 68 6.13 4.48 20.88
C PHE A 68 6.95 3.18 20.94
N SER A 69 8.27 3.27 20.81
CA SER A 69 9.17 2.12 20.90
C SER A 69 9.16 1.47 22.29
N GLY A 70 8.99 2.26 23.36
CA GLY A 70 8.89 1.76 24.73
C GLY A 70 7.55 1.07 25.05
N ILE A 71 6.51 1.30 24.26
CA ILE A 71 5.21 0.60 24.42
C ILE A 71 5.27 -0.80 23.78
N LEU A 72 6.06 -0.97 22.74
CA LEU A 72 6.22 -2.25 22.07
C LEU A 72 7.14 -3.15 22.90
N SER A 73 6.75 -4.41 23.09
CA SER A 73 7.59 -5.42 23.73
C SER A 73 8.84 -5.73 22.89
N ALA A 74 9.84 -6.36 23.50
CA ALA A 74 11.07 -6.80 22.81
C ALA A 74 10.74 -7.67 21.56
N ASP A 75 9.73 -8.53 21.66
CA ASP A 75 9.26 -9.41 20.58
C ASP A 75 8.48 -8.64 19.48
N ASN A 76 8.12 -7.38 19.76
CA ASN A 76 7.35 -6.51 18.88
C ASN A 76 8.16 -5.30 18.40
N LYS A 77 9.45 -5.49 18.14
CA LYS A 77 10.32 -4.42 17.67
C LYS A 77 9.69 -3.67 16.47
N LEU A 78 9.67 -2.35 16.57
CA LEU A 78 9.19 -1.47 15.51
C LEU A 78 10.19 -1.49 14.35
N LEU A 79 9.71 -1.70 13.13
CA LEU A 79 10.52 -1.49 11.93
C LEU A 79 10.70 0.02 11.72
N THR A 80 11.95 0.45 11.77
CA THR A 80 12.30 1.86 11.58
C THR A 80 12.35 2.21 10.10
N PHE A 81 12.25 3.52 9.83
CA PHE A 81 12.35 4.05 8.47
C PHE A 81 13.67 3.70 7.77
N ASN A 82 14.80 3.77 8.49
CA ASN A 82 16.10 3.44 7.92
C ASN A 82 16.24 1.94 7.65
N GLU A 83 15.82 1.08 8.58
CA GLU A 83 15.85 -0.37 8.36
C GLU A 83 15.00 -0.78 7.15
N LEU A 84 13.81 -0.18 6.97
CA LEU A 84 12.98 -0.41 5.77
C LEU A 84 13.73 -0.04 4.49
N PHE A 85 14.34 1.14 4.41
CA PHE A 85 15.01 1.59 3.19
C PHE A 85 16.28 0.79 2.88
N GLU A 86 17.06 0.39 3.89
CA GLU A 86 18.18 -0.53 3.69
C GLU A 86 17.71 -1.90 3.15
N TYR A 87 16.57 -2.39 3.66
CA TYR A 87 15.99 -3.64 3.16
C TYR A 87 15.52 -3.51 1.70
N ILE A 88 14.82 -2.42 1.34
CA ILE A 88 14.41 -2.14 -0.05
C ILE A 88 15.61 -2.12 -1.00
N LYS A 89 16.70 -1.47 -0.59
CA LYS A 89 17.94 -1.35 -1.34
C LYS A 89 18.61 -2.70 -1.59
N GLN A 90 18.55 -3.61 -0.61
CA GLN A 90 19.06 -4.98 -0.73
C GLN A 90 18.20 -5.85 -1.64
N LYS A 91 16.88 -5.81 -1.48
CA LYS A 91 15.96 -6.70 -2.18
C LYS A 91 15.68 -6.28 -3.61
N LYS A 92 15.66 -4.99 -3.91
CA LYS A 92 15.40 -4.42 -5.25
C LYS A 92 14.11 -4.95 -5.89
N ILE A 93 13.07 -5.12 -5.07
CA ILE A 93 11.71 -5.44 -5.49
C ILE A 93 10.78 -4.24 -5.22
N PRO A 94 9.61 -4.17 -5.87
CA PRO A 94 8.66 -3.08 -5.65
C PRO A 94 8.13 -3.02 -4.21
N PHE A 95 8.18 -1.84 -3.60
CA PHE A 95 7.54 -1.51 -2.32
C PHE A 95 6.48 -0.44 -2.52
N PHE A 96 5.31 -0.66 -1.95
CA PHE A 96 4.15 0.23 -2.01
C PHE A 96 3.91 0.78 -0.61
N LEU A 97 4.37 2.01 -0.35
CA LEU A 97 4.30 2.64 0.97
C LEU A 97 2.98 3.39 1.11
N GLU A 98 2.02 2.83 1.86
CA GLU A 98 0.75 3.49 2.11
C GLU A 98 0.90 4.61 3.14
N VAL A 99 0.66 5.85 2.71
CA VAL A 99 0.68 7.01 3.60
C VAL A 99 -0.64 7.11 4.36
N LYS A 100 -0.58 7.03 5.70
CA LYS A 100 -1.74 6.99 6.60
C LYS A 100 -2.09 8.32 7.26
N ASN A 101 -1.50 9.43 6.80
CA ASN A 101 -1.83 10.78 7.26
C ASN A 101 -1.64 11.84 6.17
N THR A 102 -2.14 13.04 6.42
CA THR A 102 -2.09 14.17 5.49
C THR A 102 -0.84 15.05 5.65
N SER A 103 0.15 14.63 6.45
CA SER A 103 1.34 15.43 6.70
C SER A 103 2.21 15.57 5.44
N HIS A 104 2.58 16.80 5.11
CA HIS A 104 3.55 17.07 4.06
C HIS A 104 4.95 16.62 4.49
N VAL A 105 5.27 16.64 5.79
CA VAL A 105 6.56 16.18 6.34
C VAL A 105 6.78 14.71 6.04
N LEU A 106 5.75 13.84 6.19
CA LEU A 106 5.88 12.43 5.85
C LEU A 106 6.30 12.22 4.39
N VAL A 107 5.60 12.89 3.49
CA VAL A 107 5.86 12.77 2.05
C VAL A 107 7.23 13.33 1.67
N GLU A 108 7.62 14.45 2.27
CA GLU A 108 8.94 15.07 2.02
C GLU A 108 10.08 14.15 2.50
N GLU A 109 9.96 13.54 3.67
CA GLU A 109 10.95 12.59 4.19
C GLU A 109 11.06 11.34 3.29
N LEU A 110 9.91 10.79 2.85
CA LEU A 110 9.88 9.69 1.89
C LEU A 110 10.58 10.08 0.58
N ALA A 111 10.18 11.21 -0.02
CA ALA A 111 10.71 11.66 -1.30
C ALA A 111 12.23 11.97 -1.23
N LYS A 112 12.70 12.60 -0.16
CA LYS A 112 14.13 12.84 0.09
C LYS A 112 14.90 11.52 0.16
N LYS A 113 14.40 10.54 0.93
CA LYS A 113 15.07 9.25 1.10
C LYS A 113 15.08 8.45 -0.21
N ILE A 114 13.96 8.41 -0.94
CA ILE A 114 13.88 7.79 -2.27
C ILE A 114 14.90 8.43 -3.23
N ASN A 115 15.01 9.76 -3.20
CA ASN A 115 15.96 10.50 -4.05
C ASN A 115 17.40 10.21 -3.69
N SER A 116 17.77 10.32 -2.41
CA SER A 116 19.14 10.13 -1.94
C SER A 116 19.68 8.73 -2.20
N GLU A 117 18.81 7.70 -2.12
CA GLU A 117 19.15 6.30 -2.37
C GLU A 117 18.90 5.85 -3.83
N ASN A 118 18.39 6.75 -4.68
CA ASN A 118 18.00 6.47 -6.08
C ASN A 118 17.04 5.27 -6.23
N LEU A 119 16.03 5.21 -5.38
CA LEU A 119 15.07 4.07 -5.30
C LEU A 119 13.76 4.33 -6.05
N TRP A 120 13.75 5.21 -7.07
CA TRP A 120 12.56 5.61 -7.83
C TRP A 120 11.82 4.46 -8.50
N GLU A 121 12.52 3.40 -8.86
CA GLU A 121 11.93 2.24 -9.53
C GLU A 121 11.29 1.26 -8.56
N TYR A 122 11.76 1.25 -7.31
CA TYR A 122 11.37 0.28 -6.30
C TYR A 122 10.35 0.82 -5.31
N VAL A 123 10.25 2.14 -5.12
CA VAL A 123 9.35 2.72 -4.13
C VAL A 123 8.21 3.49 -4.78
N HIS A 124 6.98 3.10 -4.39
CA HIS A 124 5.74 3.74 -4.81
C HIS A 124 5.01 4.27 -3.58
N ILE A 125 4.57 5.53 -3.61
CA ILE A 125 3.70 6.08 -2.57
C ILE A 125 2.27 5.74 -2.93
N VAL A 126 1.53 5.12 -2.01
CA VAL A 126 0.12 4.75 -2.20
C VAL A 126 -0.76 5.39 -1.14
N GLY A 127 -2.04 5.53 -1.43
CA GLY A 127 -3.02 5.95 -0.43
C GLY A 127 -4.31 6.51 -1.02
N PHE A 128 -5.24 6.83 -0.13
CA PHE A 128 -6.48 7.51 -0.50
C PHE A 128 -6.22 8.93 -0.97
N SER A 129 -7.08 9.46 -1.82
CA SER A 129 -6.91 10.76 -2.50
C SER A 129 -6.59 11.92 -1.55
N LEU A 130 -7.11 11.89 -0.32
CA LEU A 130 -6.81 12.87 0.71
C LEU A 130 -5.35 12.78 1.20
N PHE A 131 -4.86 11.56 1.44
CA PHE A 131 -3.53 11.31 2.00
C PHE A 131 -2.42 11.53 0.98
N ILE A 132 -2.63 11.13 -0.29
CA ILE A 132 -1.62 11.29 -1.34
C ILE A 132 -1.56 12.70 -1.93
N ARG A 133 -2.42 13.63 -1.51
CA ARG A 133 -2.47 15.00 -2.05
C ARG A 133 -1.10 15.70 -2.02
N ASN A 134 -0.38 15.53 -0.92
CA ASN A 134 0.95 16.10 -0.77
C ASN A 134 1.98 15.36 -1.64
N ALA A 135 1.87 14.04 -1.81
CA ALA A 135 2.74 13.29 -2.70
C ALA A 135 2.58 13.74 -4.17
N LEU A 136 1.35 13.96 -4.62
CA LEU A 136 1.11 14.51 -5.96
C LEU A 136 1.66 15.93 -6.14
N LYS A 137 1.61 16.78 -5.11
CA LYS A 137 2.24 18.11 -5.13
C LYS A 137 3.76 18.00 -5.15
N SER A 138 4.34 17.07 -4.41
CA SER A 138 5.79 16.88 -4.34
C SER A 138 6.39 16.42 -5.66
N GLN A 139 5.59 15.93 -6.62
CA GLN A 139 6.05 15.59 -7.98
C GLN A 139 6.61 16.81 -8.75
N HIS A 140 6.23 18.06 -8.39
CA HIS A 140 6.87 19.26 -8.95
C HIS A 140 8.37 19.34 -8.59
N LYS A 141 8.73 18.95 -7.37
CA LYS A 141 10.11 18.91 -6.87
C LYS A 141 10.80 17.59 -7.20
N TYR A 142 10.06 16.49 -7.19
CA TYR A 142 10.54 15.13 -7.42
C TYR A 142 9.74 14.47 -8.57
N PRO A 143 10.05 14.79 -9.84
CA PRO A 143 9.25 14.33 -11.00
C PRO A 143 9.20 12.82 -11.19
N LYS A 144 10.22 12.10 -10.69
CA LYS A 144 10.30 10.63 -10.74
C LYS A 144 9.45 9.93 -9.68
N LEU A 145 8.85 10.68 -8.73
CA LEU A 145 8.07 10.10 -7.64
C LEU A 145 6.83 9.39 -8.17
N ARG A 146 6.74 8.09 -7.94
CA ARG A 146 5.62 7.26 -8.35
C ARG A 146 4.53 7.28 -7.28
N VAL A 147 3.39 7.84 -7.62
CA VAL A 147 2.24 7.96 -6.71
C VAL A 147 1.08 7.17 -7.27
N MET A 148 0.46 6.33 -6.46
CA MET A 148 -0.74 5.56 -6.79
C MET A 148 -1.89 5.93 -5.85
N GLN A 149 -3.12 5.92 -6.35
CA GLN A 149 -4.27 6.30 -5.54
C GLN A 149 -5.33 5.21 -5.49
N PHE A 150 -5.89 5.00 -4.31
CA PHE A 150 -7.08 4.18 -4.15
C PHE A 150 -8.30 4.87 -4.79
N VAL A 151 -9.04 4.13 -5.59
CA VAL A 151 -10.26 4.61 -6.24
C VAL A 151 -11.48 4.11 -5.46
N ASN A 152 -12.06 4.97 -4.62
CA ASN A 152 -13.20 4.63 -3.78
C ASN A 152 -14.49 4.36 -4.58
N ASN A 153 -14.67 5.05 -5.70
CA ASN A 153 -15.81 4.87 -6.59
C ASN A 153 -15.30 4.71 -8.04
N PRO A 154 -15.03 3.47 -8.46
CA PRO A 154 -14.49 3.23 -9.79
C PRO A 154 -15.44 3.64 -10.92
N LEU A 155 -16.77 3.57 -10.72
CA LEU A 155 -17.74 3.99 -11.75
C LEU A 155 -17.70 5.49 -12.02
N TYR A 156 -17.35 6.30 -11.01
CA TYR A 156 -17.20 7.75 -11.21
C TYR A 156 -16.08 8.09 -12.19
N SER A 157 -15.12 7.21 -12.38
CA SER A 157 -14.01 7.42 -13.32
C SER A 157 -14.43 7.45 -14.80
N PHE A 158 -15.62 6.94 -15.13
CA PHE A 158 -16.20 7.15 -16.46
C PHE A 158 -16.65 8.59 -16.72
N ILE A 159 -16.89 9.35 -15.63
CA ILE A 159 -17.29 10.78 -15.70
C ILE A 159 -16.06 11.66 -15.54
N LYS A 160 -15.21 11.34 -14.54
CA LYS A 160 -14.02 12.12 -14.21
C LYS A 160 -12.90 11.21 -13.73
N LEU A 161 -11.80 11.22 -14.46
CA LEU A 161 -10.61 10.47 -14.07
C LEU A 161 -10.04 10.97 -12.73
N PRO A 162 -9.36 10.09 -11.98
CA PRO A 162 -8.54 10.48 -10.85
C PRO A 162 -7.48 11.52 -11.25
N LYS A 163 -6.91 12.21 -10.27
CA LYS A 163 -5.79 13.12 -10.54
C LYS A 163 -4.65 12.38 -11.24
N LYS A 164 -3.96 13.04 -12.17
CA LYS A 164 -2.80 12.45 -12.84
C LYS A 164 -1.81 11.93 -11.80
N SER A 165 -1.50 10.65 -11.90
CA SER A 165 -0.63 9.91 -10.99
C SER A 165 -0.01 8.73 -11.74
N TYR A 166 0.95 8.02 -11.14
CA TYR A 166 1.55 6.83 -11.74
C TYR A 166 0.53 5.71 -11.96
N GLY A 167 -0.42 5.55 -11.03
CA GLY A 167 -1.41 4.49 -11.17
C GLY A 167 -2.57 4.61 -10.20
N VAL A 168 -3.47 3.64 -10.34
CA VAL A 168 -4.68 3.50 -9.52
C VAL A 168 -4.74 2.11 -8.90
N LEU A 169 -5.35 2.03 -7.73
CA LEU A 169 -5.63 0.78 -7.03
C LEU A 169 -7.15 0.63 -6.86
N LEU A 170 -7.69 -0.45 -7.41
CA LEU A 170 -9.09 -0.83 -7.36
C LEU A 170 -9.29 -1.93 -6.33
N GLY A 171 -10.45 -2.00 -5.71
CA GLY A 171 -10.73 -3.08 -4.78
C GLY A 171 -11.94 -2.80 -3.90
N TRP A 172 -11.98 -3.51 -2.79
CA TRP A 172 -12.98 -3.38 -1.75
C TRP A 172 -12.34 -3.32 -0.36
N ILE A 173 -13.12 -2.99 0.64
CA ILE A 173 -12.68 -2.94 2.03
C ILE A 173 -12.89 -4.35 2.61
N ASP A 174 -11.79 -5.07 2.86
CA ASP A 174 -11.82 -6.48 3.26
C ASP A 174 -12.48 -6.67 4.64
N GLU A 175 -12.28 -5.70 5.55
CA GLU A 175 -12.93 -5.70 6.87
C GLU A 175 -14.46 -5.50 6.80
N TRP A 176 -14.99 -5.02 5.68
CA TRP A 176 -16.43 -4.81 5.50
C TRP A 176 -17.06 -5.99 4.79
N ARG A 177 -17.74 -6.87 5.55
CA ARG A 177 -18.47 -8.02 5.02
C ARG A 177 -19.49 -7.57 3.97
N GLY A 178 -19.41 -8.16 2.77
CA GLY A 178 -20.28 -7.84 1.63
C GLY A 178 -19.75 -6.75 0.69
N SER A 179 -18.70 -6.04 1.02
CA SER A 179 -18.09 -5.02 0.13
C SER A 179 -17.69 -5.61 -1.22
N GLN A 180 -17.12 -6.82 -1.26
CA GLN A 180 -16.81 -7.55 -2.48
C GLN A 180 -18.06 -7.77 -3.35
N LEU A 181 -19.14 -8.32 -2.76
CA LEU A 181 -20.38 -8.59 -3.48
C LEU A 181 -21.00 -7.30 -4.03
N LEU A 182 -20.99 -6.23 -3.24
CA LEU A 182 -21.49 -4.93 -3.65
C LEU A 182 -20.70 -4.39 -4.85
N ILE A 183 -19.37 -4.40 -4.77
CA ILE A 183 -18.50 -3.92 -5.85
C ILE A 183 -18.69 -4.78 -7.12
N GLN A 184 -18.68 -6.10 -7.01
CA GLN A 184 -18.87 -7.00 -8.15
C GLN A 184 -20.26 -6.86 -8.80
N LYS A 185 -21.30 -6.52 -8.02
CA LYS A 185 -22.65 -6.23 -8.53
C LYS A 185 -22.69 -4.89 -9.28
N LEU A 186 -22.05 -3.86 -8.75
CA LEU A 186 -22.02 -2.52 -9.34
C LEU A 186 -21.08 -2.45 -10.55
N VAL A 187 -19.92 -3.09 -10.44
CA VAL A 187 -18.90 -3.12 -11.48
C VAL A 187 -18.88 -4.53 -12.09
N SER A 188 -19.73 -4.76 -13.10
CA SER A 188 -19.71 -6.03 -13.82
C SER A 188 -18.35 -6.28 -14.50
N GLN A 189 -18.05 -7.53 -14.86
CA GLN A 189 -16.79 -7.89 -15.55
C GLN A 189 -16.54 -7.00 -16.77
N LYS A 190 -17.58 -6.75 -17.61
CA LYS A 190 -17.49 -5.89 -18.78
C LYS A 190 -17.16 -4.44 -18.42
N ARG A 191 -17.70 -3.92 -17.32
CA ARG A 191 -17.37 -2.57 -16.81
C ARG A 191 -15.95 -2.49 -16.28
N LEU A 192 -15.48 -3.53 -15.59
CA LEU A 192 -14.11 -3.59 -15.07
C LEU A 192 -13.07 -3.58 -16.20
N ILE A 193 -13.31 -4.35 -17.27
CA ILE A 193 -12.46 -4.33 -18.47
C ILE A 193 -12.40 -2.91 -19.06
N LYS A 194 -13.55 -2.27 -19.27
CA LYS A 194 -13.60 -0.89 -19.77
C LYS A 194 -12.90 0.12 -18.86
N LEU A 195 -13.00 -0.04 -17.54
CA LEU A 195 -12.28 0.80 -16.58
C LEU A 195 -10.77 0.62 -16.68
N LYS A 196 -10.30 -0.62 -16.80
CA LYS A 196 -8.88 -0.91 -17.01
C LYS A 196 -8.38 -0.23 -18.28
N GLU A 197 -9.06 -0.45 -19.41
CA GLU A 197 -8.72 0.18 -20.70
C GLU A 197 -8.70 1.71 -20.62
N LEU A 198 -9.70 2.31 -19.92
CA LEU A 198 -9.77 3.75 -19.71
C LEU A 198 -8.56 4.27 -18.93
N TYR A 199 -8.17 3.58 -17.84
CA TYR A 199 -7.00 3.97 -17.07
C TYR A 199 -5.70 3.82 -17.86
N GLU A 200 -5.50 2.69 -18.54
CA GLU A 200 -4.28 2.43 -19.32
C GLU A 200 -4.14 3.40 -20.51
N LYS A 201 -5.25 3.72 -21.20
CA LYS A 201 -5.27 4.76 -22.24
C LYS A 201 -4.83 6.14 -21.73
N ASN A 202 -5.05 6.41 -20.42
CA ASN A 202 -4.64 7.65 -19.77
C ASN A 202 -3.33 7.50 -18.99
N ASN A 203 -2.52 6.48 -19.31
CA ASN A 203 -1.20 6.21 -18.74
C ASN A 203 -1.18 5.89 -17.23
N PHE A 204 -2.29 5.38 -16.68
CA PHE A 204 -2.28 4.84 -15.31
C PHE A 204 -1.88 3.37 -15.33
N LYS A 205 -1.01 2.97 -14.41
CA LYS A 205 -0.85 1.56 -14.04
C LYS A 205 -2.04 1.14 -13.18
N VAL A 206 -2.60 -0.05 -13.45
CA VAL A 206 -3.76 -0.56 -12.71
C VAL A 206 -3.35 -1.71 -11.81
N MET A 207 -3.74 -1.61 -10.55
CA MET A 207 -3.58 -2.64 -9.53
C MET A 207 -4.92 -2.93 -8.86
N ALA A 208 -5.05 -4.07 -8.20
CA ALA A 208 -6.18 -4.39 -7.32
C ALA A 208 -5.71 -4.80 -5.92
N GLY A 209 -6.55 -4.57 -4.91
CA GLY A 209 -6.27 -4.98 -3.51
C GLY A 209 -7.27 -4.40 -2.50
N VAL A 210 -7.45 -5.01 -1.34
CA VAL A 210 -6.82 -6.26 -0.91
C VAL A 210 -7.73 -7.43 -1.32
N ILE A 211 -7.20 -8.46 -1.97
CA ILE A 211 -8.00 -9.55 -2.57
C ILE A 211 -7.52 -10.89 -2.02
N ASN A 212 -8.35 -11.51 -1.15
CA ASN A 212 -7.96 -12.68 -0.34
C ASN A 212 -8.75 -13.96 -0.66
N ASN A 213 -9.41 -14.04 -1.83
CA ASN A 213 -10.11 -15.24 -2.21
C ASN A 213 -10.09 -15.49 -3.73
N GLU A 214 -10.25 -16.74 -4.11
CA GLU A 214 -10.18 -17.19 -5.50
C GLU A 214 -11.15 -16.43 -6.42
N LYS A 215 -12.40 -16.22 -5.98
CA LYS A 215 -13.43 -15.51 -6.75
C LYS A 215 -13.00 -14.07 -7.07
N GLY A 216 -12.42 -13.37 -6.10
CA GLY A 216 -11.89 -12.02 -6.26
C GLY A 216 -10.68 -11.98 -7.16
N LEU A 217 -9.74 -12.90 -6.97
CA LEU A 217 -8.54 -13.03 -7.81
C LEU A 217 -8.92 -13.27 -9.28
N ASN A 218 -9.82 -14.22 -9.54
CA ASN A 218 -10.31 -14.50 -10.88
C ASN A 218 -11.10 -13.32 -11.48
N TYR A 219 -11.89 -12.59 -10.68
CA TYR A 219 -12.61 -11.42 -11.14
C TYR A 219 -11.65 -10.33 -11.72
N PHE A 220 -10.54 -10.06 -11.07
CA PHE A 220 -9.55 -9.10 -11.56
C PHE A 220 -8.67 -9.69 -12.68
N LYS A 221 -8.22 -10.95 -12.55
CA LYS A 221 -7.47 -11.66 -13.59
C LYS A 221 -8.21 -11.67 -14.93
N ASN A 222 -9.51 -12.00 -14.91
CA ASN A 222 -10.35 -12.04 -16.12
C ASN A 222 -10.58 -10.66 -16.75
N ALA A 223 -10.31 -9.58 -16.03
CA ALA A 223 -10.27 -8.24 -16.59
C ALA A 223 -8.86 -7.82 -17.07
N GLY A 224 -7.89 -8.72 -16.99
CA GLY A 224 -6.49 -8.45 -17.34
C GLY A 224 -5.75 -7.62 -16.29
N ILE A 225 -6.24 -7.57 -15.03
CA ILE A 225 -5.58 -6.91 -13.90
C ILE A 225 -4.85 -7.98 -13.09
N GLY A 226 -3.55 -8.14 -13.35
CA GLY A 226 -2.70 -9.15 -12.73
C GLY A 226 -1.77 -8.62 -11.64
N ASN A 227 -1.81 -7.32 -11.32
CA ASN A 227 -1.07 -6.73 -10.20
C ASN A 227 -2.01 -6.66 -9.00
N ILE A 228 -1.84 -7.56 -8.02
CA ILE A 228 -2.81 -7.73 -6.93
C ILE A 228 -2.10 -7.71 -5.57
N VAL A 229 -2.63 -6.88 -4.67
CA VAL A 229 -2.27 -6.85 -3.24
C VAL A 229 -3.13 -7.87 -2.51
N THR A 230 -2.51 -8.74 -1.71
CA THR A 230 -3.20 -9.86 -1.04
C THR A 230 -2.50 -10.28 0.26
N ASP A 231 -3.27 -10.86 1.19
CA ASP A 231 -2.77 -11.63 2.33
C ASP A 231 -2.53 -13.11 1.95
N GLU A 232 -3.13 -13.60 0.84
CA GLU A 232 -3.12 -14.99 0.38
C GLU A 232 -2.11 -15.20 -0.77
N ILE A 233 -0.81 -15.08 -0.45
CA ILE A 233 0.29 -15.02 -1.44
C ILE A 233 0.35 -16.28 -2.30
N GLU A 234 0.30 -17.47 -1.69
CA GLU A 234 0.40 -18.74 -2.40
C GLU A 234 -0.81 -18.97 -3.32
N LEU A 235 -2.04 -18.67 -2.83
CA LEU A 235 -3.25 -18.74 -3.63
C LEU A 235 -3.17 -17.78 -4.83
N ALA A 236 -2.76 -16.53 -4.59
CA ALA A 236 -2.63 -15.55 -5.65
C ALA A 236 -1.55 -15.95 -6.66
N SER A 237 -0.41 -16.49 -6.21
CA SER A 237 0.65 -16.98 -7.09
C SER A 237 0.16 -18.12 -7.97
N LYS A 238 -0.57 -19.09 -7.43
CA LYS A 238 -1.16 -20.20 -8.19
C LYS A 238 -2.15 -19.73 -9.26
N ILE A 239 -2.91 -18.68 -8.98
CA ILE A 239 -3.95 -18.19 -9.91
C ILE A 239 -3.35 -17.23 -10.95
N LEU A 240 -2.43 -16.35 -10.57
CA LEU A 240 -1.97 -15.23 -11.41
C LEU A 240 -0.72 -15.55 -12.24
N LYS A 241 0.08 -16.49 -11.79
CA LYS A 241 1.29 -16.96 -12.48
C LYS A 241 1.00 -18.25 -13.23
#